data_6976c2b4e7c0fb31e052fd4a42bf574d
#
_entry.id   6976c2b4e7c0fb31e052fd4a42bf574d
#
_cell.length_a   1.000
_cell.length_b   1.000
_cell.length_c   1.000
_cell.angle_alpha   90.00
_cell.angle_beta   90.00
_cell.angle_gamma   90.00
#
_symmetry.space_group_name_H-M   'P 1'
#
loop_
_entity.id
_entity.type
_entity.pdbx_description
1 polymer ?
#
loop_
_entity_poly.entity_id
_entity_poly.type
_entity_poly.pdbx_seq_one_letter_code
_entity_poly.pdbx_strand_id
1 'polypeptide(L)'
;MNHYVTAVAKQEHLSYPLWGQVARSYGIVPINRANIKKALSSLRVVEKAIIDEKTSFLIAPEGTRSKDGRLGVFKKGAFHIAKNTGVKIIPVIIDGAYKAKNVGDWRLTPGVINIHFADTIDQELYKNMTVEELRDYTIDQYKTILD
;
A
#
# COMPACT_ATOMS: atom_id res chain seq x y z
N MET A 1 -3.74 22.47 -7.59
CA MET A 1 -2.60 21.80 -6.95
C MET A 1 -2.41 20.47 -7.64
N ASN A 2 -1.23 20.21 -8.21
CA ASN A 2 -0.92 18.87 -8.74
C ASN A 2 -0.68 17.93 -7.55
N HIS A 3 -1.60 16.98 -7.34
CA HIS A 3 -1.39 15.93 -6.35
C HIS A 3 -0.42 14.89 -6.92
N TYR A 4 0.78 14.84 -6.36
CA TYR A 4 1.74 13.81 -6.73
C TYR A 4 1.44 12.52 -5.99
N VAL A 5 1.31 11.43 -6.73
CA VAL A 5 1.08 10.09 -6.18
C VAL A 5 2.28 9.22 -6.48
N THR A 6 2.84 8.62 -5.47
CA THR A 6 3.92 7.63 -5.58
C THR A 6 3.60 6.37 -4.79
N ALA A 7 4.55 5.46 -4.65
CA ALA A 7 4.32 4.18 -3.99
C ALA A 7 5.50 3.76 -3.12
N VAL A 8 5.28 2.75 -2.30
CA VAL A 8 6.35 1.99 -1.67
C VAL A 8 6.55 0.67 -2.41
N ALA A 9 7.80 0.25 -2.58
CA ALA A 9 8.11 -1.01 -3.23
C ALA A 9 9.17 -1.82 -2.45
N LYS A 10 9.22 -3.12 -2.71
CA LYS A 10 10.26 -3.98 -2.15
C LYS A 10 11.63 -3.52 -2.66
N GLN A 11 12.61 -3.39 -1.75
CA GLN A 11 13.94 -2.85 -2.08
C GLN A 11 14.60 -3.58 -3.26
N GLU A 12 14.45 -4.90 -3.35
CA GLU A 12 15.06 -5.72 -4.40
C GLU A 12 14.51 -5.38 -5.81
N HIS A 13 13.30 -4.84 -5.92
CA HIS A 13 12.76 -4.41 -7.22
C HIS A 13 13.51 -3.20 -7.78
N LEU A 14 14.08 -2.34 -6.91
CA LEU A 14 14.82 -1.16 -7.34
C LEU A 14 16.25 -1.48 -7.83
N SER A 15 16.71 -2.72 -7.65
CA SER A 15 18.00 -3.18 -8.17
C SER A 15 17.93 -3.65 -9.63
N TYR A 16 16.73 -3.84 -10.19
CA TYR A 16 16.60 -4.22 -11.60
C TYR A 16 17.05 -3.07 -12.53
N PRO A 17 17.87 -3.35 -13.54
CA PRO A 17 18.23 -2.37 -14.58
C PRO A 17 16.99 -1.74 -15.19
N LEU A 18 17.06 -0.47 -15.58
CA LEU A 18 15.97 0.35 -16.13
C LEU A 18 14.82 0.57 -15.15
N TRP A 19 14.18 -0.48 -14.62
CA TRP A 19 13.08 -0.35 -13.67
C TRP A 19 13.48 0.43 -12.41
N GLY A 20 14.67 0.15 -11.85
CA GLY A 20 15.16 0.87 -10.67
C GLY A 20 15.39 2.36 -10.94
N GLN A 21 15.77 2.76 -12.16
CA GLN A 21 15.90 4.17 -12.55
C GLN A 21 14.53 4.83 -12.65
N VAL A 22 13.59 4.20 -13.35
CA VAL A 22 12.20 4.67 -13.46
C VAL A 22 11.56 4.78 -12.08
N ALA A 23 11.68 3.75 -11.23
CA ALA A 23 11.11 3.77 -9.89
C ALA A 23 11.66 4.94 -9.04
N ARG A 24 12.95 5.22 -9.14
CA ARG A 24 13.57 6.36 -8.44
C ARG A 24 13.10 7.71 -8.99
N SER A 25 12.94 7.85 -10.31
CA SER A 25 12.45 9.10 -10.90
C SER A 25 10.98 9.40 -10.50
N TYR A 26 10.20 8.35 -10.22
CA TYR A 26 8.84 8.46 -9.67
C TYR A 26 8.78 8.56 -8.13
N GLY A 27 9.93 8.76 -7.46
CA GLY A 27 9.98 8.91 -6.00
C GLY A 27 9.53 7.67 -5.22
N ILE A 28 9.58 6.47 -5.83
CA ILE A 28 9.19 5.23 -5.15
C ILE A 28 10.14 4.95 -4.00
N VAL A 29 9.59 4.81 -2.79
CA VAL A 29 10.36 4.57 -1.58
C VAL A 29 10.61 3.06 -1.39
N PRO A 30 11.89 2.62 -1.35
CA PRO A 30 12.23 1.22 -1.11
C PRO A 30 11.98 0.82 0.34
N ILE A 31 11.36 -0.34 0.55
CA ILE A 31 11.21 -0.96 1.88
C ILE A 31 12.00 -2.26 1.96
N ASN A 32 12.94 -2.33 2.89
CA ASN A 32 13.63 -3.56 3.23
C ASN A 32 12.80 -4.36 4.25
N ARG A 33 12.11 -5.39 3.78
CA ARG A 33 11.20 -6.20 4.61
C ARG A 33 11.91 -7.23 5.49
N ALA A 34 13.19 -7.52 5.20
CA ALA A 34 14.00 -8.44 5.98
C ALA A 34 14.65 -7.78 7.21
N ASN A 35 14.73 -6.45 7.24
CA ASN A 35 15.35 -5.70 8.33
C ASN A 35 14.40 -4.65 8.88
N ILE A 36 13.90 -4.88 10.10
CA ILE A 36 12.92 -4.01 10.77
C ILE A 36 13.45 -2.58 10.93
N LYS A 37 14.71 -2.38 11.32
CA LYS A 37 15.30 -1.05 11.49
C LYS A 37 15.32 -0.27 10.17
N LYS A 38 15.71 -0.93 9.07
CA LYS A 38 15.68 -0.33 7.72
C LYS A 38 14.26 -0.08 7.24
N ALA A 39 13.32 -0.97 7.52
CA ALA A 39 11.92 -0.75 7.21
C ALA A 39 11.37 0.49 7.93
N LEU A 40 11.64 0.64 9.23
CA LEU A 40 11.22 1.82 9.99
C LEU A 40 11.82 3.12 9.46
N SER A 41 13.11 3.12 9.05
CA SER A 41 13.69 4.32 8.43
C SER A 41 13.01 4.66 7.09
N SER A 42 12.62 3.68 6.28
CA SER A 42 11.85 3.94 5.06
C SER A 42 10.46 4.52 5.36
N LEU A 43 9.78 4.05 6.41
CA LEU A 43 8.49 4.62 6.81
C LEU A 43 8.61 6.09 7.21
N ARG A 44 9.68 6.49 7.91
CA ARG A 44 9.95 7.90 8.25
C ARG A 44 10.16 8.78 7.01
N VAL A 45 10.78 8.25 5.95
CA VAL A 45 10.89 8.97 4.67
C VAL A 45 9.52 9.21 4.06
N VAL A 46 8.65 8.20 4.09
CA VAL A 46 7.25 8.32 3.63
C VAL A 46 6.49 9.35 4.45
N GLU A 47 6.56 9.30 5.78
CA GLU A 47 5.91 10.25 6.69
C GLU A 47 6.34 11.70 6.39
N LYS A 48 7.66 11.91 6.21
CA LYS A 48 8.20 13.22 5.86
C LYS A 48 7.66 13.74 4.53
N ALA A 49 7.66 12.92 3.48
CA ALA A 49 7.14 13.32 2.17
C ALA A 49 5.62 13.62 2.20
N ILE A 50 4.86 12.91 3.03
CA ILE A 50 3.44 13.21 3.24
C ILE A 50 3.24 14.57 3.90
N ILE A 51 4.00 14.87 4.95
CA ILE A 51 3.83 16.11 5.75
C ILE A 51 4.36 17.32 4.98
N ASP A 52 5.60 17.24 4.48
CA ASP A 52 6.33 18.38 3.92
C ASP A 52 5.95 18.65 2.47
N GLU A 53 5.79 17.58 1.66
CA GLU A 53 5.60 17.67 0.21
C GLU A 53 4.15 17.43 -0.22
N LYS A 54 3.26 17.09 0.72
CA LYS A 54 1.85 16.72 0.46
C LYS A 54 1.71 15.58 -0.56
N THR A 55 2.69 14.68 -0.60
CA THR A 55 2.72 13.53 -1.50
C THR A 55 1.75 12.45 -1.01
N SER A 56 0.96 11.89 -1.92
CA SER A 56 0.11 10.73 -1.66
C SER A 56 0.86 9.44 -1.93
N PHE A 57 0.68 8.43 -1.07
CA PHE A 57 1.36 7.14 -1.21
C PHE A 57 0.39 5.99 -1.42
N LEU A 58 0.61 5.21 -2.47
CA LEU A 58 -0.01 3.92 -2.65
C LEU A 58 0.78 2.86 -1.85
N ILE A 59 0.10 2.23 -0.89
CA ILE A 59 0.71 1.21 -0.02
C ILE A 59 -0.16 -0.04 -0.03
N ALA A 60 0.42 -1.18 -0.44
CA ALA A 60 -0.22 -2.48 -0.28
C ALA A 60 0.06 -3.02 1.14
N PRO A 61 -0.92 -3.02 2.05
CA PRO A 61 -0.68 -3.36 3.46
C PRO A 61 -0.34 -4.85 3.66
N GLU A 62 -0.75 -5.72 2.77
CA GLU A 62 -0.36 -7.14 2.79
C GLU A 62 1.16 -7.32 2.63
N GLY A 63 1.80 -6.41 1.90
CA GLY A 63 3.23 -6.44 1.64
C GLY A 63 3.69 -7.60 0.76
N THR A 64 2.79 -8.38 0.19
CA THR A 64 3.07 -9.45 -0.78
C THR A 64 1.83 -9.63 -1.67
N ARG A 65 2.00 -10.26 -2.81
CA ARG A 65 0.87 -10.66 -3.66
C ARG A 65 0.18 -11.88 -3.08
N SER A 66 -1.14 -11.95 -3.19
CA SER A 66 -1.91 -13.14 -2.79
C SER A 66 -1.44 -14.37 -3.57
N LYS A 67 -1.43 -15.53 -2.90
CA LYS A 67 -1.07 -16.83 -3.49
C LYS A 67 -2.29 -17.65 -3.89
N ASP A 68 -3.44 -17.32 -3.36
CA ASP A 68 -4.70 -18.06 -3.53
C ASP A 68 -5.88 -17.16 -3.94
N GLY A 69 -5.61 -15.88 -4.18
CA GLY A 69 -6.63 -14.89 -4.54
C GLY A 69 -7.39 -14.29 -3.35
N ARG A 70 -7.10 -14.75 -2.14
CA ARG A 70 -7.74 -14.23 -0.92
C ARG A 70 -7.00 -13.04 -0.36
N LEU A 71 -7.71 -12.23 0.42
CA LEU A 71 -7.13 -11.12 1.17
C LEU A 71 -6.14 -11.64 2.21
N GLY A 72 -4.91 -11.15 2.16
CA GLY A 72 -3.85 -11.52 3.08
C GLY A 72 -3.87 -10.71 4.38
N VAL A 73 -2.95 -11.03 5.28
CA VAL A 73 -2.81 -10.33 6.56
C VAL A 73 -2.22 -8.94 6.35
N PHE A 74 -2.90 -7.91 6.83
CA PHE A 74 -2.42 -6.53 6.77
C PHE A 74 -1.34 -6.26 7.81
N LYS A 75 -0.21 -5.74 7.35
CA LYS A 75 0.90 -5.28 8.18
C LYS A 75 0.61 -3.88 8.73
N LYS A 76 1.04 -3.61 9.93
CA LYS A 76 0.73 -2.36 10.66
C LYS A 76 1.42 -1.12 10.08
N GLY A 77 2.44 -1.25 9.22
CA GLY A 77 3.27 -0.13 8.75
C GLY A 77 2.49 1.02 8.12
N ALA A 78 1.53 0.73 7.24
CA ALA A 78 0.68 1.75 6.60
C ALA A 78 -0.17 2.51 7.64
N PHE A 79 -0.68 1.80 8.63
CA PHE A 79 -1.54 2.37 9.68
C PHE A 79 -0.74 3.21 10.69
N HIS A 80 0.52 2.86 10.96
CA HIS A 80 1.44 3.72 11.70
C HIS A 80 1.67 5.05 10.97
N ILE A 81 1.95 5.01 9.66
CA ILE A 81 2.10 6.22 8.84
C ILE A 81 0.85 7.09 8.96
N ALA A 82 -0.34 6.52 8.76
CA ALA A 82 -1.59 7.28 8.85
C ALA A 82 -1.78 7.93 10.22
N LYS A 83 -1.57 7.18 11.30
CA LYS A 83 -1.67 7.70 12.69
C LYS A 83 -0.66 8.81 12.97
N ASN A 84 0.57 8.69 12.50
CA ASN A 84 1.64 9.65 12.74
C ASN A 84 1.48 10.94 11.92
N THR A 85 0.86 10.85 10.73
CA THR A 85 0.73 11.98 9.80
C THR A 85 -0.66 12.60 9.77
N GLY A 86 -1.67 11.91 10.28
CA GLY A 86 -3.06 12.38 10.27
C GLY A 86 -3.71 12.43 8.89
N VAL A 87 -3.15 11.73 7.89
CA VAL A 87 -3.67 11.76 6.52
C VAL A 87 -4.92 10.91 6.35
N LYS A 88 -5.73 11.28 5.36
CA LYS A 88 -6.86 10.46 4.91
C LYS A 88 -6.37 9.15 4.32
N ILE A 89 -7.11 8.08 4.60
CA ILE A 89 -6.90 6.78 3.96
C ILE A 89 -8.02 6.57 2.95
N ILE A 90 -7.67 6.20 1.74
CA ILE A 90 -8.62 5.76 0.71
C ILE A 90 -8.35 4.28 0.46
N PRO A 91 -9.19 3.37 0.96
CA PRO A 91 -9.03 1.96 0.69
C PRO A 91 -9.33 1.67 -0.78
N VAL A 92 -8.42 0.97 -1.46
CA VAL A 92 -8.55 0.60 -2.88
C VAL A 92 -8.45 -0.90 -3.00
N ILE A 93 -9.48 -1.52 -3.54
CA ILE A 93 -9.57 -2.97 -3.73
C ILE A 93 -9.35 -3.28 -5.22
N ILE A 94 -8.43 -4.22 -5.49
CA ILE A 94 -8.16 -4.70 -6.84
C ILE A 94 -8.62 -6.16 -6.91
N ASP A 95 -9.75 -6.38 -7.59
CA ASP A 95 -10.29 -7.72 -7.84
C ASP A 95 -9.93 -8.20 -9.25
N GLY A 96 -9.78 -9.52 -9.42
CA GLY A 96 -9.42 -10.15 -10.70
C GLY A 96 -7.90 -10.22 -10.98
N ALA A 97 -7.07 -9.46 -10.29
CA ALA A 97 -5.63 -9.40 -10.53
C ALA A 97 -4.93 -10.76 -10.33
N TYR A 98 -5.36 -11.56 -9.36
CA TYR A 98 -4.85 -12.91 -9.13
C TYR A 98 -5.14 -13.84 -10.32
N LYS A 99 -6.34 -13.78 -10.90
CA LYS A 99 -6.72 -14.59 -12.08
C LYS A 99 -5.91 -14.16 -13.30
N ALA A 100 -5.67 -12.86 -13.48
CA ALA A 100 -4.90 -12.33 -14.60
C ALA A 100 -3.42 -12.70 -14.52
N LYS A 101 -2.82 -12.70 -13.32
CA LYS A 101 -1.40 -13.00 -13.11
C LYS A 101 -1.15 -13.68 -11.77
N ASN A 102 -1.18 -14.99 -11.77
CA ASN A 102 -0.86 -15.82 -10.60
C ASN A 102 0.62 -15.67 -10.19
N VAL A 103 0.88 -15.83 -8.89
CA VAL A 103 2.25 -15.91 -8.35
C VAL A 103 2.84 -17.27 -8.70
N GLY A 104 3.97 -17.28 -9.40
CA GLY A 104 4.64 -18.52 -9.81
C GLY A 104 4.31 -19.00 -11.23
N ASP A 105 3.29 -18.46 -11.87
CA ASP A 105 3.05 -18.65 -13.30
C ASP A 105 3.56 -17.45 -14.11
N TRP A 106 4.37 -17.68 -15.14
CA TRP A 106 4.88 -16.62 -16.00
C TRP A 106 3.81 -16.11 -16.99
N ARG A 107 2.79 -16.89 -17.25
CA ARG A 107 1.72 -16.59 -18.20
C ARG A 107 0.80 -15.49 -17.69
N LEU A 108 0.24 -14.74 -18.62
CA LEU A 108 -0.86 -13.80 -18.38
C LEU A 108 -2.14 -14.43 -18.91
N THR A 109 -3.18 -14.38 -18.11
CA THR A 109 -4.53 -14.81 -18.48
C THR A 109 -5.37 -13.58 -18.77
N PRO A 110 -5.92 -13.42 -19.97
CA PRO A 110 -6.85 -12.33 -20.27
C PRO A 110 -8.05 -12.36 -19.33
N GLY A 111 -8.48 -11.20 -18.88
CA GLY A 111 -9.60 -11.08 -17.95
C GLY A 111 -9.87 -9.63 -17.56
N VAL A 112 -10.90 -9.44 -16.75
CA VAL A 112 -11.28 -8.13 -16.20
C VAL A 112 -10.61 -7.96 -14.84
N ILE A 113 -10.02 -6.79 -14.63
CA ILE A 113 -9.54 -6.34 -13.33
C ILE A 113 -10.43 -5.17 -12.91
N ASN A 114 -11.14 -5.33 -11.81
CA ASN A 114 -11.97 -4.30 -11.22
C ASN A 114 -11.20 -3.56 -10.14
N ILE A 115 -11.35 -2.24 -10.12
CA ILE A 115 -10.78 -1.38 -9.08
C ILE A 115 -11.94 -0.70 -8.36
N HIS A 116 -12.08 -0.99 -7.06
CA HIS A 116 -13.12 -0.41 -6.22
C HIS A 116 -12.47 0.55 -5.22
N PHE A 117 -13.10 1.71 -5.04
CA PHE A 117 -12.73 2.68 -4.01
C PHE A 117 -13.78 2.61 -2.91
N ALA A 118 -13.34 2.32 -1.69
CA ALA A 118 -14.20 2.41 -0.52
C ALA A 118 -14.29 3.85 -0.01
N ASP A 119 -15.14 4.08 0.97
CA ASP A 119 -15.27 5.37 1.61
C ASP A 119 -13.96 5.83 2.25
N THR A 120 -13.71 7.12 2.15
CA THR A 120 -12.51 7.74 2.74
C THR A 120 -12.56 7.64 4.26
N ILE A 121 -11.48 7.19 4.86
CA ILE A 121 -11.30 7.14 6.30
C ILE A 121 -10.55 8.40 6.73
N ASP A 122 -11.26 9.37 7.26
CA ASP A 122 -10.71 10.65 7.72
C ASP A 122 -10.07 10.53 9.09
N GLN A 123 -9.10 11.42 9.40
CA GLN A 123 -8.41 11.46 10.68
C GLN A 123 -9.37 11.54 11.86
N GLU A 124 -10.46 12.30 11.75
CA GLU A 124 -11.46 12.45 12.82
C GLU A 124 -12.06 11.11 13.24
N LEU A 125 -12.26 10.18 12.31
CA LEU A 125 -12.78 8.86 12.57
C LEU A 125 -11.76 8.00 13.36
N TYR A 126 -10.49 8.05 12.99
CA TYR A 126 -9.49 7.12 13.51
C TYR A 126 -8.56 7.71 14.58
N LYS A 127 -8.67 9.01 14.93
CA LYS A 127 -7.77 9.67 15.87
C LYS A 127 -7.67 8.98 17.23
N ASN A 128 -8.78 8.42 17.70
CA ASN A 128 -8.86 7.72 18.99
C ASN A 128 -8.64 6.20 18.88
N MET A 129 -8.55 5.64 17.67
CA MET A 129 -8.30 4.22 17.44
C MET A 129 -6.83 3.90 17.71
N THR A 130 -6.56 2.69 18.16
CA THR A 130 -5.21 2.09 18.10
C THR A 130 -4.84 1.78 16.64
N VAL A 131 -3.59 1.46 16.38
CA VAL A 131 -3.14 1.03 15.04
C VAL A 131 -3.83 -0.27 14.62
N GLU A 132 -4.07 -1.14 15.57
CA GLU A 132 -4.78 -2.42 15.39
C GLU A 132 -6.24 -2.20 15.00
N GLU A 133 -6.94 -1.36 15.74
CA GLU A 133 -8.34 -1.03 15.47
C GLU A 133 -8.51 -0.37 14.11
N LEU A 134 -7.62 0.56 13.73
CA LEU A 134 -7.63 1.18 12.41
C LEU A 134 -7.39 0.17 11.30
N ARG A 135 -6.44 -0.76 11.49
CA ARG A 135 -6.18 -1.86 10.55
C ARG A 135 -7.43 -2.72 10.37
N ASP A 136 -8.04 -3.14 11.47
CA ASP A 136 -9.18 -4.07 11.45
C ASP A 136 -10.41 -3.37 10.85
N TYR A 137 -10.66 -2.11 11.19
CA TYR A 137 -11.68 -1.29 10.54
C TYR A 137 -11.48 -1.21 9.01
N THR A 138 -10.23 -0.98 8.57
CA THR A 138 -9.93 -0.94 7.13
C THR A 138 -10.18 -2.30 6.47
N ILE A 139 -9.83 -3.41 7.12
CA ILE A 139 -10.09 -4.76 6.61
C ILE A 139 -11.60 -5.00 6.43
N ASP A 140 -12.42 -4.54 7.37
CA ASP A 140 -13.87 -4.73 7.28
C ASP A 140 -14.48 -3.93 6.12
N GLN A 141 -13.95 -2.74 5.79
CA GLN A 141 -14.33 -2.03 4.56
C GLN A 141 -14.04 -2.84 3.29
N TYR A 142 -12.92 -3.56 3.25
CA TYR A 142 -12.58 -4.44 2.13
C TYR A 142 -13.56 -5.61 1.99
N LYS A 143 -13.94 -6.25 3.11
CA LYS A 143 -14.87 -7.38 3.09
C LYS A 143 -16.24 -6.95 2.58
N THR A 144 -16.75 -5.82 3.04
CA THR A 144 -18.07 -5.30 2.63
C THR A 144 -18.17 -5.06 1.12
N ILE A 145 -17.07 -4.81 0.42
CA ILE A 145 -17.06 -4.56 -1.03
C ILE A 145 -16.90 -5.87 -1.82
N LEU A 146 -16.26 -6.89 -1.23
CA LEU A 146 -15.97 -8.16 -1.89
C LEU A 146 -17.09 -9.20 -1.71
N ASP A 147 -17.98 -9.00 -0.74
CA ASP A 147 -19.20 -9.81 -0.51
C ASP A 147 -20.34 -9.34 -1.43
#